data_df14c1fce3d6664dbd8a6cc32f873613
#
_entry.id   df14c1fce3d6664dbd8a6cc32f873613
#
_cell.length_a   1.000
_cell.length_b   1.000
_cell.length_c   1.000
_cell.angle_alpha   90.00
_cell.angle_beta   90.00
_cell.angle_gamma   90.00
#
_symmetry.space_group_name_H-M   'P 1'
#
loop_
_entity.id
_entity.type
_entity.pdbx_description
1 polymer ?
#
loop_
_entity_poly.entity_id
_entity_poly.type
_entity_poly.pdbx_seq_one_letter_code
_entity_poly.pdbx_strand_id
1 'polypeptide(L)'
;MKPIGSPDLSPVKAPHLPLTAYYQTEQERQAYLKKIFDDTAPDYDRIERLMAFNTGSSYRRRALVRAGLQANMKVLDVGVGTGLVAAQACILTGDPSLVIGVDPSTGMMAASNVPEGMVLMEGRAEELPFPDNHFDFLSMGYALRHISDLSMAFAEFERVLKPGGRLCILEMTRPQSSFGTWLLKTYMRGVIPLLTRIVSKQKDSETIWRYFWDSIEACVPPERVMVTLRSAGLTQVNRHVEIGIFSEYQAVKADPKAANSSAV
;
A
#
# COMPACT_ATOMS: atom_id res chain seq x y z
N MET A 1 -16.87 -30.74 -20.02
CA MET A 1 -16.16 -29.50 -19.65
C MET A 1 -17.19 -28.51 -19.15
N LYS A 2 -17.16 -28.12 -17.86
CA LYS A 2 -17.98 -26.97 -17.40
C LYS A 2 -17.35 -25.71 -17.99
N PRO A 3 -18.16 -24.74 -18.49
CA PRO A 3 -17.62 -23.47 -18.94
C PRO A 3 -16.88 -22.81 -17.77
N ILE A 4 -15.67 -22.37 -18.02
CA ILE A 4 -14.91 -21.52 -17.10
C ILE A 4 -15.77 -20.26 -16.95
N GLY A 5 -16.44 -20.13 -15.79
CA GLY A 5 -17.24 -18.95 -15.50
C GLY A 5 -16.37 -17.71 -15.64
N SER A 6 -16.96 -16.65 -16.20
CA SER A 6 -16.31 -15.33 -16.23
C SER A 6 -15.78 -15.01 -14.83
N PRO A 7 -14.58 -14.46 -14.70
CA PRO A 7 -14.05 -14.10 -13.39
C PRO A 7 -15.03 -13.16 -12.69
N ASP A 8 -15.35 -13.47 -11.44
CA ASP A 8 -16.17 -12.58 -10.61
C ASP A 8 -15.46 -11.23 -10.46
N LEU A 9 -15.99 -10.21 -11.13
CA LEU A 9 -15.48 -8.83 -11.13
C LEU A 9 -16.28 -7.92 -10.18
N SER A 10 -16.98 -8.49 -9.18
CA SER A 10 -17.65 -7.68 -8.15
C SER A 10 -16.61 -6.96 -7.27
N PRO A 11 -16.96 -5.77 -6.72
CA PRO A 11 -16.14 -5.10 -5.73
C PRO A 11 -15.86 -6.00 -4.53
N VAL A 12 -14.68 -5.86 -3.93
CA VAL A 12 -14.26 -6.67 -2.79
C VAL A 12 -14.18 -5.84 -1.52
N LYS A 13 -14.63 -6.43 -0.41
CA LYS A 13 -14.43 -5.86 0.93
C LYS A 13 -13.03 -6.24 1.44
N ALA A 14 -12.82 -7.49 1.76
CA ALA A 14 -11.55 -7.95 2.29
C ALA A 14 -10.53 -8.24 1.17
N PRO A 15 -9.26 -7.86 1.31
CA PRO A 15 -8.21 -8.15 0.34
C PRO A 15 -7.88 -9.65 0.23
N HIS A 16 -8.21 -10.44 1.26
CA HIS A 16 -8.08 -11.90 1.27
C HIS A 16 -8.99 -12.50 2.36
N LEU A 17 -9.24 -13.80 2.27
CA LEU A 17 -9.89 -14.56 3.35
C LEU A 17 -9.01 -14.58 4.61
N PRO A 18 -9.58 -14.81 5.80
CA PRO A 18 -8.82 -14.94 7.03
C PRO A 18 -7.67 -15.94 6.90
N LEU A 19 -6.48 -15.53 7.28
CA LEU A 19 -5.30 -16.39 7.32
C LEU A 19 -5.29 -17.12 8.67
N THR A 20 -5.99 -18.26 8.73
CA THR A 20 -6.28 -18.99 9.96
C THR A 20 -5.05 -19.51 10.71
N ALA A 21 -3.87 -19.49 10.07
CA ALA A 21 -2.59 -19.73 10.73
C ALA A 21 -2.17 -18.60 11.69
N TYR A 22 -2.78 -17.41 11.57
CA TYR A 22 -2.39 -16.21 12.32
C TYR A 22 -3.55 -15.63 13.15
N TYR A 23 -4.79 -15.66 12.64
CA TYR A 23 -5.99 -15.10 13.28
C TYR A 23 -7.26 -15.76 12.74
N GLN A 24 -8.33 -15.76 13.54
CA GLN A 24 -9.64 -16.35 13.19
C GLN A 24 -10.71 -15.28 12.93
N THR A 25 -10.63 -14.14 13.61
CA THR A 25 -11.60 -13.05 13.53
C THR A 25 -10.94 -11.75 13.07
N GLU A 26 -11.75 -10.77 12.64
CA GLU A 26 -11.24 -9.45 12.25
C GLU A 26 -10.62 -8.69 13.44
N GLN A 27 -11.15 -8.86 14.64
CA GLN A 27 -10.56 -8.24 15.83
C GLN A 27 -9.18 -8.84 16.14
N GLU A 28 -9.05 -10.16 16.05
CA GLU A 28 -7.75 -10.84 16.20
C GLU A 28 -6.77 -10.40 15.10
N ARG A 29 -7.24 -10.22 13.87
CA ARG A 29 -6.43 -9.73 12.75
C ARG A 29 -5.86 -8.36 13.04
N GLN A 30 -6.69 -7.40 13.48
CA GLN A 30 -6.23 -6.05 13.80
C GLN A 30 -5.21 -6.05 14.94
N ALA A 31 -5.47 -6.81 16.02
CA ALA A 31 -4.55 -6.95 17.13
C ALA A 31 -3.23 -7.61 16.70
N TYR A 32 -3.31 -8.67 15.88
CA TYR A 32 -2.15 -9.36 15.35
C TYR A 32 -1.30 -8.44 14.46
N LEU A 33 -1.91 -7.71 13.53
CA LEU A 33 -1.22 -6.78 12.64
C LEU A 33 -0.52 -5.68 13.43
N LYS A 34 -1.25 -5.01 14.34
CA LYS A 34 -0.65 -3.98 15.18
C LYS A 34 0.56 -4.53 15.92
N LYS A 35 0.43 -5.69 16.58
CA LYS A 35 1.52 -6.30 17.32
C LYS A 35 2.72 -6.63 16.44
N ILE A 36 2.53 -7.32 15.30
CA ILE A 36 3.65 -7.77 14.47
C ILE A 36 4.39 -6.60 13.81
N PHE A 37 3.68 -5.52 13.46
CA PHE A 37 4.31 -4.32 12.93
C PHE A 37 5.03 -3.53 14.03
N ASP A 38 4.42 -3.34 15.20
CA ASP A 38 5.06 -2.65 16.34
C ASP A 38 6.35 -3.39 16.76
N ASP A 39 6.30 -4.73 16.86
CA ASP A 39 7.44 -5.55 17.28
C ASP A 39 8.59 -5.55 16.27
N THR A 40 8.31 -5.40 14.97
CA THR A 40 9.33 -5.44 13.92
C THR A 40 9.83 -4.06 13.49
N ALA A 41 9.16 -3.00 13.91
CA ALA A 41 9.46 -1.63 13.52
C ALA A 41 10.95 -1.23 13.65
N PRO A 42 11.69 -1.57 14.75
CA PRO A 42 13.08 -1.15 14.91
C PRO A 42 14.04 -1.68 13.84
N ASP A 43 13.75 -2.86 13.28
CA ASP A 43 14.60 -3.50 12.28
C ASP A 43 14.03 -3.41 10.84
N TYR A 44 12.79 -2.91 10.70
CA TYR A 44 12.01 -2.97 9.47
C TYR A 44 12.75 -2.37 8.27
N ASP A 45 13.19 -1.12 8.39
CA ASP A 45 13.87 -0.42 7.30
C ASP A 45 15.22 -1.04 6.93
N ARG A 46 15.92 -1.61 7.91
CA ARG A 46 17.20 -2.28 7.68
C ARG A 46 17.01 -3.54 6.85
N ILE A 47 15.98 -4.32 7.18
CA ILE A 47 15.64 -5.55 6.48
C ILE A 47 15.10 -5.22 5.09
N GLU A 48 14.20 -4.22 4.97
CA GLU A 48 13.67 -3.77 3.68
C GLU A 48 14.77 -3.33 2.71
N ARG A 49 15.72 -2.53 3.18
CA ARG A 49 16.88 -2.11 2.39
C ARG A 49 17.73 -3.28 1.90
N LEU A 50 17.94 -4.27 2.76
CA LEU A 50 18.68 -5.48 2.39
C LEU A 50 17.93 -6.28 1.31
N MET A 51 16.63 -6.46 1.47
CA MET A 51 15.77 -7.18 0.53
C MET A 51 15.64 -6.52 -0.82
N ALA A 52 15.53 -5.20 -0.82
CA ALA A 52 15.41 -4.40 -2.04
C ALA A 52 16.78 -4.07 -2.67
N PHE A 53 17.89 -4.63 -2.18
CA PHE A 53 19.25 -4.30 -2.65
C PHE A 53 19.48 -2.78 -2.73
N ASN A 54 18.94 -2.03 -1.76
CA ASN A 54 18.98 -0.57 -1.68
C ASN A 54 18.32 0.16 -2.88
N THR A 55 17.48 -0.52 -3.68
CA THR A 55 16.82 0.09 -4.85
C THR A 55 15.40 0.61 -4.54
N GLY A 56 14.87 0.28 -3.37
CA GLY A 56 13.48 0.57 -2.99
C GLY A 56 13.11 2.05 -3.04
N SER A 57 13.99 2.95 -2.59
CA SER A 57 13.75 4.40 -2.62
C SER A 57 13.63 4.93 -4.05
N SER A 58 14.52 4.50 -4.95
CA SER A 58 14.48 4.88 -6.37
C SER A 58 13.23 4.37 -7.08
N TYR A 59 12.79 3.14 -6.78
CA TYR A 59 11.56 2.58 -7.29
C TYR A 59 10.34 3.40 -6.83
N ARG A 60 10.20 3.65 -5.52
CA ARG A 60 9.09 4.44 -4.96
C ARG A 60 9.01 5.83 -5.58
N ARG A 61 10.15 6.51 -5.71
CA ARG A 61 10.21 7.82 -6.35
C ARG A 61 9.71 7.79 -7.79
N ARG A 62 10.20 6.85 -8.62
CA ARG A 62 9.74 6.70 -10.00
C ARG A 62 8.24 6.42 -10.09
N ALA A 63 7.71 5.57 -9.20
CA ALA A 63 6.30 5.24 -9.16
C ALA A 63 5.43 6.46 -8.83
N LEU A 64 5.81 7.25 -7.82
CA LEU A 64 5.10 8.49 -7.48
C LEU A 64 5.13 9.51 -8.63
N VAL A 65 6.26 9.65 -9.33
CA VAL A 65 6.37 10.52 -10.53
C VAL A 65 5.48 10.00 -11.66
N ARG A 66 5.46 8.69 -11.93
CA ARG A 66 4.56 8.08 -12.93
C ARG A 66 3.09 8.31 -12.60
N ALA A 67 2.73 8.27 -11.33
CA ALA A 67 1.38 8.57 -10.87
C ALA A 67 1.03 10.06 -10.93
N GLY A 68 2.02 10.93 -11.20
CA GLY A 68 1.84 12.36 -11.42
C GLY A 68 1.99 13.22 -10.17
N LEU A 69 2.72 12.77 -9.15
CA LEU A 69 3.10 13.62 -8.02
C LEU A 69 4.05 14.72 -8.50
N GLN A 70 3.77 15.97 -8.12
CA GLN A 70 4.49 17.16 -8.51
C GLN A 70 4.87 18.01 -7.29
N ALA A 71 5.74 18.99 -7.49
CA ALA A 71 6.09 19.98 -6.49
C ALA A 71 4.85 20.75 -5.99
N ASN A 72 4.88 21.12 -4.72
CA ASN A 72 3.82 21.88 -4.04
C ASN A 72 2.46 21.16 -3.90
N MET A 73 2.34 19.88 -4.26
CA MET A 73 1.13 19.10 -4.03
C MET A 73 1.01 18.74 -2.54
N LYS A 74 -0.21 18.82 -2.01
CA LYS A 74 -0.56 18.34 -0.67
C LYS A 74 -0.80 16.83 -0.72
N VAL A 75 -0.03 16.06 0.05
CA VAL A 75 0.03 14.60 -0.03
C VAL A 75 -0.46 13.96 1.26
N LEU A 76 -1.27 12.92 1.14
CA LEU A 76 -1.59 11.97 2.20
C LEU A 76 -0.92 10.63 1.89
N ASP A 77 -0.11 10.09 2.80
CA ASP A 77 0.44 8.73 2.72
C ASP A 77 -0.29 7.84 3.73
N VAL A 78 -1.10 6.90 3.24
CA VAL A 78 -1.94 6.02 4.07
C VAL A 78 -1.26 4.68 4.28
N GLY A 79 -1.18 4.22 5.53
CA GLY A 79 -0.32 3.11 5.91
C GLY A 79 1.14 3.52 5.80
N VAL A 80 1.46 4.70 6.36
CA VAL A 80 2.78 5.33 6.21
C VAL A 80 3.92 4.49 6.79
N GLY A 81 3.65 3.67 7.80
CA GLY A 81 4.64 2.83 8.47
C GLY A 81 5.84 3.62 8.98
N THR A 82 7.04 3.23 8.57
CA THR A 82 8.29 3.93 8.87
C THR A 82 8.56 5.13 7.94
N GLY A 83 7.64 5.44 7.01
CA GLY A 83 7.72 6.64 6.17
C GLY A 83 8.50 6.48 4.87
N LEU A 84 8.78 5.26 4.40
CA LEU A 84 9.62 5.04 3.21
C LEU A 84 9.04 5.61 1.90
N VAL A 85 7.71 5.63 1.74
CA VAL A 85 7.02 6.26 0.59
C VAL A 85 6.93 7.76 0.83
N ALA A 86 6.48 8.17 2.02
CA ALA A 86 6.33 9.56 2.41
C ALA A 86 7.64 10.36 2.29
N ALA A 87 8.78 9.78 2.66
CA ALA A 87 10.09 10.42 2.47
C ALA A 87 10.38 10.75 0.99
N GLN A 88 9.95 9.90 0.05
CA GLN A 88 10.07 10.19 -1.37
C GLN A 88 9.07 11.26 -1.82
N ALA A 89 7.87 11.27 -1.24
CA ALA A 89 6.89 12.32 -1.48
C ALA A 89 7.41 13.70 -1.00
N CYS A 90 8.02 13.78 0.19
CA CYS A 90 8.66 15.01 0.69
C CYS A 90 9.72 15.56 -0.28
N ILE A 91 10.55 14.68 -0.86
CA ILE A 91 11.55 15.08 -1.86
C ILE A 91 10.89 15.65 -3.12
N LEU A 92 9.79 15.02 -3.58
CA LEU A 92 9.11 15.41 -4.82
C LEU A 92 8.26 16.67 -4.67
N THR A 93 7.63 16.86 -3.51
CA THR A 93 6.86 18.08 -3.22
C THR A 93 7.75 19.28 -2.97
N GLY A 94 8.97 19.05 -2.48
CA GLY A 94 9.95 20.08 -2.10
C GLY A 94 9.71 20.68 -0.71
N ASP A 95 8.61 20.29 -0.04
CA ASP A 95 8.26 20.78 1.31
C ASP A 95 7.63 19.63 2.13
N PRO A 96 8.33 19.13 3.18
CA PRO A 96 7.80 18.09 4.06
C PRO A 96 6.49 18.46 4.77
N SER A 97 6.22 19.74 5.01
CA SER A 97 4.98 20.19 5.65
C SER A 97 3.72 19.94 4.81
N LEU A 98 3.89 19.68 3.51
CA LEU A 98 2.81 19.30 2.60
C LEU A 98 2.47 17.81 2.66
N VAL A 99 3.25 17.00 3.37
CA VAL A 99 3.07 15.55 3.45
C VAL A 99 2.58 15.15 4.82
N ILE A 100 1.45 14.47 4.87
CA ILE A 100 0.87 13.90 6.10
C ILE A 100 0.85 12.38 5.96
N GLY A 101 1.31 11.67 6.99
CA GLY A 101 1.27 10.21 7.08
C GLY A 101 0.25 9.73 8.09
N VAL A 102 -0.51 8.69 7.75
CA VAL A 102 -1.47 8.03 8.66
C VAL A 102 -1.15 6.54 8.76
N ASP A 103 -1.08 6.02 10.00
CA ASP A 103 -0.88 4.58 10.25
C ASP A 103 -1.57 4.15 11.55
N PRO A 104 -2.14 2.93 11.63
CA PRO A 104 -2.66 2.38 12.88
C PRO A 104 -1.56 1.90 13.85
N SER A 105 -0.31 1.71 13.37
CA SER A 105 0.83 1.27 14.17
C SER A 105 1.63 2.47 14.69
N THR A 106 1.46 2.77 15.96
CA THR A 106 2.26 3.81 16.64
C THR A 106 3.73 3.43 16.75
N GLY A 107 4.04 2.12 16.84
CA GLY A 107 5.41 1.61 16.87
C GLY A 107 6.15 1.85 15.54
N MET A 108 5.49 1.63 14.40
CA MET A 108 6.07 1.92 13.09
C MET A 108 6.34 3.42 12.92
N MET A 109 5.39 4.27 13.31
CA MET A 109 5.57 5.73 13.26
C MET A 109 6.68 6.22 14.20
N ALA A 110 6.79 5.64 15.39
CA ALA A 110 7.87 5.98 16.34
C ALA A 110 9.27 5.57 15.83
N ALA A 111 9.35 4.51 15.02
CA ALA A 111 10.59 4.06 14.37
C ALA A 111 10.88 4.79 13.04
N SER A 112 10.00 5.68 12.60
CA SER A 112 10.13 6.37 11.33
C SER A 112 11.31 7.35 11.32
N ASN A 113 11.91 7.49 10.14
CA ASN A 113 12.96 8.49 9.88
C ASN A 113 12.49 9.42 8.75
N VAL A 114 11.39 10.13 9.00
CA VAL A 114 10.82 11.08 8.05
C VAL A 114 11.45 12.46 8.21
N PRO A 115 11.48 13.30 7.16
CA PRO A 115 12.00 14.67 7.25
C PRO A 115 11.25 15.51 8.28
N GLU A 116 11.98 16.41 8.95
CA GLU A 116 11.40 17.41 9.85
C GLU A 116 10.34 18.26 9.13
N GLY A 117 9.24 18.55 9.80
CA GLY A 117 8.09 19.28 9.25
C GLY A 117 6.97 18.37 8.73
N MET A 118 7.25 17.10 8.44
CA MET A 118 6.20 16.12 8.11
C MET A 118 5.37 15.76 9.35
N VAL A 119 4.05 15.60 9.17
CA VAL A 119 3.12 15.23 10.25
C VAL A 119 2.78 13.73 10.16
N LEU A 120 2.86 13.03 11.29
CA LEU A 120 2.40 11.64 11.44
C LEU A 120 1.20 11.61 12.39
N MET A 121 0.16 10.84 12.02
CA MET A 121 -1.07 10.72 12.78
C MET A 121 -1.49 9.25 12.89
N GLU A 122 -1.99 8.85 14.06
CA GLU A 122 -2.64 7.55 14.20
C GLU A 122 -4.01 7.58 13.50
N GLY A 123 -4.29 6.56 12.69
CA GLY A 123 -5.56 6.46 11.97
C GLY A 123 -5.60 5.27 11.02
N ARG A 124 -6.76 5.03 10.43
CA ARG A 124 -7.02 3.88 9.56
C ARG A 124 -7.47 4.34 8.18
N ALA A 125 -7.19 3.52 7.17
CA ALA A 125 -7.58 3.78 5.78
C ALA A 125 -9.10 3.86 5.59
N GLU A 126 -9.86 3.12 6.40
CA GLU A 126 -11.32 3.04 6.34
C GLU A 126 -12.04 4.23 6.99
N GLU A 127 -11.31 5.07 7.74
CA GLU A 127 -11.84 6.26 8.42
C GLU A 127 -10.73 7.31 8.56
N LEU A 128 -10.60 8.17 7.55
CA LEU A 128 -9.55 9.18 7.50
C LEU A 128 -10.00 10.47 8.21
N PRO A 129 -9.21 11.00 9.17
CA PRO A 129 -9.58 12.18 9.97
C PRO A 129 -9.36 13.50 9.21
N PHE A 130 -9.77 13.54 7.94
CA PHE A 130 -9.60 14.71 7.08
C PHE A 130 -10.91 15.11 6.40
N PRO A 131 -11.10 16.39 6.08
CA PRO A 131 -12.26 16.85 5.33
C PRO A 131 -12.20 16.37 3.87
N ASP A 132 -13.35 16.45 3.21
CA ASP A 132 -13.48 16.17 1.78
C ASP A 132 -12.60 17.11 0.94
N ASN A 133 -12.10 16.61 -0.19
CA ASN A 133 -11.38 17.42 -1.18
C ASN A 133 -10.17 18.18 -0.61
N HIS A 134 -9.36 17.50 0.20
CA HIS A 134 -8.27 18.12 0.95
C HIS A 134 -6.89 17.92 0.30
N PHE A 135 -6.65 16.76 -0.33
CA PHE A 135 -5.35 16.39 -0.86
C PHE A 135 -5.29 16.39 -2.38
N ASP A 136 -4.15 16.80 -2.92
CA ASP A 136 -3.87 16.74 -4.35
C ASP A 136 -3.39 15.36 -4.78
N PHE A 137 -2.77 14.63 -3.85
CA PHE A 137 -2.22 13.29 -4.08
C PHE A 137 -2.40 12.40 -2.85
N LEU A 138 -2.71 11.12 -3.07
CA LEU A 138 -2.74 10.09 -2.04
C LEU A 138 -1.83 8.95 -2.45
N SER A 139 -0.93 8.54 -1.55
CA SER A 139 -0.09 7.36 -1.70
C SER A 139 -0.42 6.30 -0.65
N MET A 140 -0.13 5.04 -0.99
CA MET A 140 -0.11 3.91 -0.07
C MET A 140 0.99 2.95 -0.50
N GLY A 141 1.86 2.55 0.41
CA GLY A 141 2.95 1.64 0.11
C GLY A 141 2.85 0.30 0.83
N TYR A 142 2.49 -0.77 0.09
CA TYR A 142 2.49 -2.17 0.57
C TYR A 142 1.55 -2.46 1.74
N ALA A 143 0.54 -1.60 1.97
CA ALA A 143 -0.44 -1.71 3.05
C ALA A 143 -1.80 -2.24 2.59
N LEU A 144 -2.08 -2.31 1.27
CA LEU A 144 -3.39 -2.68 0.71
C LEU A 144 -3.91 -4.01 1.27
N ARG A 145 -3.07 -5.03 1.34
CA ARG A 145 -3.46 -6.37 1.82
C ARG A 145 -3.68 -6.45 3.34
N HIS A 146 -3.43 -5.35 4.07
CA HIS A 146 -3.65 -5.23 5.51
C HIS A 146 -4.91 -4.44 5.86
N ILE A 147 -5.57 -3.81 4.87
CA ILE A 147 -6.86 -3.12 5.03
C ILE A 147 -7.97 -4.14 5.36
N SER A 148 -8.89 -3.77 6.23
CA SER A 148 -10.02 -4.63 6.60
C SER A 148 -11.17 -4.58 5.58
N ASP A 149 -11.48 -3.39 5.07
CA ASP A 149 -12.51 -3.17 4.03
C ASP A 149 -11.99 -2.24 2.94
N LEU A 150 -11.65 -2.82 1.78
CA LEU A 150 -11.15 -2.07 0.62
C LEU A 150 -12.20 -1.11 0.06
N SER A 151 -13.48 -1.46 0.14
CA SER A 151 -14.55 -0.62 -0.39
C SER A 151 -14.69 0.65 0.46
N MET A 152 -14.62 0.53 1.79
CA MET A 152 -14.62 1.68 2.71
C MET A 152 -13.36 2.53 2.53
N ALA A 153 -12.19 1.90 2.50
CA ALA A 153 -10.93 2.63 2.34
C ALA A 153 -10.88 3.40 1.01
N PHE A 154 -11.31 2.78 -0.10
CA PHE A 154 -11.28 3.47 -1.39
C PHE A 154 -12.34 4.57 -1.51
N ALA A 155 -13.47 4.45 -0.81
CA ALA A 155 -14.44 5.54 -0.68
C ALA A 155 -13.84 6.73 0.11
N GLU A 156 -13.10 6.45 1.19
CA GLU A 156 -12.38 7.47 1.95
C GLU A 156 -11.27 8.13 1.11
N PHE A 157 -10.53 7.36 0.30
CA PHE A 157 -9.51 7.90 -0.60
C PHE A 157 -10.13 8.85 -1.64
N GLU A 158 -11.25 8.42 -2.23
CA GLU A 158 -12.00 9.29 -3.15
C GLU A 158 -12.50 10.55 -2.44
N ARG A 159 -13.08 10.42 -1.24
CA ARG A 159 -13.62 11.54 -0.47
C ARG A 159 -12.57 12.60 -0.17
N VAL A 160 -11.40 12.21 0.35
CA VAL A 160 -10.36 13.15 0.78
C VAL A 160 -9.55 13.74 -0.38
N LEU A 161 -9.51 13.10 -1.54
CA LEU A 161 -8.88 13.66 -2.73
C LEU A 161 -9.68 14.83 -3.28
N LYS A 162 -8.99 15.86 -3.74
CA LYS A 162 -9.60 16.95 -4.53
C LYS A 162 -10.08 16.45 -5.90
N PRO A 163 -11.08 17.08 -6.52
CA PRO A 163 -11.36 16.86 -7.94
C PRO A 163 -10.09 16.96 -8.78
N GLY A 164 -9.80 15.96 -9.63
CA GLY A 164 -8.54 15.84 -10.36
C GLY A 164 -7.36 15.31 -9.52
N GLY A 165 -7.54 15.12 -8.22
CA GLY A 165 -6.52 14.54 -7.32
C GLY A 165 -6.18 13.09 -7.70
N ARG A 166 -4.95 12.68 -7.43
CA ARG A 166 -4.36 11.43 -7.92
C ARG A 166 -4.09 10.44 -6.81
N LEU A 167 -4.25 9.16 -7.13
CA LEU A 167 -3.98 8.02 -6.24
C LEU A 167 -2.82 7.18 -6.79
N CYS A 168 -1.92 6.74 -5.91
CA CYS A 168 -0.88 5.76 -6.20
C CYS A 168 -0.80 4.72 -5.08
N ILE A 169 -1.19 3.48 -5.34
CA ILE A 169 -1.02 2.36 -4.40
C ILE A 169 0.09 1.45 -4.93
N LEU A 170 1.14 1.29 -4.15
CA LEU A 170 2.23 0.34 -4.41
C LEU A 170 1.93 -0.96 -3.68
N GLU A 171 2.03 -2.09 -4.37
CA GLU A 171 1.79 -3.39 -3.76
C GLU A 171 2.63 -4.49 -4.41
N MET A 172 2.99 -5.50 -3.63
CA MET A 172 3.57 -6.73 -4.17
C MET A 172 2.46 -7.69 -4.57
N THR A 173 2.51 -8.15 -5.82
CA THR A 173 1.53 -9.10 -6.35
C THR A 173 2.21 -10.38 -6.80
N ARG A 174 1.47 -11.47 -6.72
CA ARG A 174 1.96 -12.78 -7.18
C ARG A 174 2.29 -12.74 -8.66
N PRO A 175 3.48 -13.24 -9.09
CA PRO A 175 3.81 -13.37 -10.49
C PRO A 175 2.80 -14.21 -11.26
N GLN A 176 2.60 -13.92 -12.54
CA GLN A 176 1.69 -14.71 -13.39
C GLN A 176 2.24 -16.10 -13.70
N SER A 177 3.57 -16.26 -13.80
CA SER A 177 4.18 -17.54 -14.08
C SER A 177 4.35 -18.39 -12.82
N SER A 178 4.14 -19.70 -12.94
CA SER A 178 4.35 -20.65 -11.84
C SER A 178 5.80 -20.66 -11.35
N PHE A 179 6.77 -20.53 -12.28
CA PHE A 179 8.18 -20.44 -11.94
C PHE A 179 8.50 -19.16 -11.15
N GLY A 180 7.98 -18.00 -11.59
CA GLY A 180 8.16 -16.74 -10.87
C GLY A 180 7.52 -16.78 -9.48
N THR A 181 6.34 -17.40 -9.36
CA THR A 181 5.68 -17.62 -8.06
C THR A 181 6.53 -18.51 -7.15
N TRP A 182 7.06 -19.61 -7.66
CA TRP A 182 7.95 -20.50 -6.91
C TRP A 182 9.23 -19.77 -6.45
N LEU A 183 9.84 -19.00 -7.34
CA LEU A 183 11.05 -18.23 -7.03
C LEU A 183 10.79 -17.19 -5.93
N LEU A 184 9.72 -16.39 -6.07
CA LEU A 184 9.35 -15.38 -5.07
C LEU A 184 9.00 -16.02 -3.72
N LYS A 185 8.26 -17.13 -3.74
CA LYS A 185 7.94 -17.90 -2.52
C LYS A 185 9.19 -18.38 -1.81
N THR A 186 10.14 -18.97 -2.56
CA THR A 186 11.41 -19.46 -2.01
C THR A 186 12.23 -18.31 -1.42
N TYR A 187 12.24 -17.16 -2.10
CA TYR A 187 12.91 -15.96 -1.60
C TYR A 187 12.28 -15.45 -0.31
N MET A 188 10.95 -15.26 -0.28
CA MET A 188 10.22 -14.68 0.86
C MET A 188 10.16 -15.61 2.08
N ARG A 189 9.99 -16.92 1.88
CA ARG A 189 9.87 -17.90 2.99
C ARG A 189 11.17 -18.61 3.38
N GLY A 190 12.20 -18.52 2.55
CA GLY A 190 13.49 -19.18 2.78
C GLY A 190 14.63 -18.20 2.96
N VAL A 191 14.96 -17.43 1.91
CA VAL A 191 16.14 -16.56 1.91
C VAL A 191 16.01 -15.43 2.92
N ILE A 192 14.89 -14.71 2.90
CA ILE A 192 14.70 -13.54 3.78
C ILE A 192 14.70 -13.93 5.27
N PRO A 193 13.94 -14.93 5.75
CA PRO A 193 14.01 -15.35 7.13
C PRO A 193 15.42 -15.74 7.58
N LEU A 194 16.19 -16.39 6.71
CA LEU A 194 17.59 -16.74 7.01
C LEU A 194 18.46 -15.49 7.18
N LEU A 195 18.33 -14.51 6.27
CA LEU A 195 19.04 -13.23 6.38
C LEU A 195 18.60 -12.44 7.61
N THR A 196 17.31 -12.46 7.93
CA THR A 196 16.75 -11.79 9.11
C THR A 196 17.35 -12.34 10.40
N ARG A 197 17.55 -13.66 10.51
CA ARG A 197 18.23 -14.28 11.68
C ARG A 197 19.62 -13.73 11.92
N ILE A 198 20.34 -13.37 10.85
CA ILE A 198 21.71 -12.85 10.94
C ILE A 198 21.71 -11.37 11.31
N VAL A 199 20.71 -10.63 10.84
CA VAL A 199 20.67 -9.16 10.88
C VAL A 199 19.83 -8.63 12.05
N SER A 200 18.73 -9.31 12.40
CA SER A 200 17.83 -8.91 13.49
C SER A 200 18.15 -9.63 14.79
N LYS A 201 18.05 -8.89 15.89
CA LYS A 201 18.16 -9.45 17.24
C LYS A 201 16.80 -9.95 17.77
N GLN A 202 15.71 -9.72 17.05
CA GLN A 202 14.36 -10.07 17.48
C GLN A 202 13.95 -11.44 16.96
N LYS A 203 13.47 -12.31 17.87
CA LYS A 203 13.09 -13.71 17.57
C LYS A 203 11.89 -13.83 16.62
N ASP A 204 11.01 -12.82 16.57
CA ASP A 204 9.76 -12.85 15.80
C ASP A 204 9.88 -12.28 14.39
N SER A 205 11.05 -11.75 14.03
CA SER A 205 11.28 -11.15 12.71
C SER A 205 11.10 -12.11 11.53
N GLU A 206 11.14 -13.43 11.74
CA GLU A 206 10.85 -14.42 10.70
C GLU A 206 9.35 -14.52 10.39
N THR A 207 8.53 -14.34 11.42
CA THR A 207 7.07 -14.53 11.32
C THR A 207 6.44 -13.50 10.40
N ILE A 208 6.91 -12.25 10.41
CA ILE A 208 6.39 -11.21 9.52
C ILE A 208 6.63 -11.53 8.04
N TRP A 209 7.78 -12.12 7.68
CA TRP A 209 8.08 -12.43 6.27
C TRP A 209 7.29 -13.61 5.76
N ARG A 210 7.00 -14.60 6.62
CA ARG A 210 6.07 -15.70 6.31
C ARG A 210 4.67 -15.15 6.11
N TYR A 211 4.22 -14.29 7.03
CA TYR A 211 2.94 -13.61 6.91
C TYR A 211 2.84 -12.76 5.63
N PHE A 212 3.91 -12.03 5.27
CA PHE A 212 3.92 -11.26 4.03
C PHE A 212 3.73 -12.14 2.81
N TRP A 213 4.43 -13.28 2.71
CA TRP A 213 4.19 -14.19 1.60
C TRP A 213 2.74 -14.71 1.61
N ASP A 214 2.27 -15.20 2.75
CA ASP A 214 0.95 -15.82 2.85
C ASP A 214 -0.16 -14.80 2.51
N SER A 215 -0.01 -13.53 2.91
CA SER A 215 -0.92 -12.45 2.53
C SER A 215 -0.83 -12.05 1.05
N ILE A 216 0.37 -12.09 0.42
CA ILE A 216 0.54 -11.89 -1.03
C ILE A 216 -0.12 -13.03 -1.81
N GLU A 217 0.11 -14.28 -1.39
CA GLU A 217 -0.44 -15.48 -2.04
C GLU A 217 -1.97 -15.51 -1.98
N ALA A 218 -2.54 -15.06 -0.85
CA ALA A 218 -3.98 -15.05 -0.60
C ALA A 218 -4.71 -13.81 -1.16
N CYS A 219 -3.97 -12.75 -1.51
CA CYS A 219 -4.55 -11.49 -1.94
C CYS A 219 -5.42 -11.66 -3.19
N VAL A 220 -6.52 -10.94 -3.24
CA VAL A 220 -7.42 -10.91 -4.40
C VAL A 220 -6.67 -10.52 -5.68
N PRO A 221 -7.11 -11.00 -6.85
CA PRO A 221 -6.50 -10.62 -8.12
C PRO A 221 -6.50 -9.10 -8.34
N PRO A 222 -5.46 -8.57 -9.01
CA PRO A 222 -5.35 -7.14 -9.30
C PRO A 222 -6.58 -6.54 -9.99
N GLU A 223 -7.25 -7.31 -10.83
CA GLU A 223 -8.45 -6.90 -11.56
C GLU A 223 -9.59 -6.55 -10.58
N ARG A 224 -9.71 -7.30 -9.48
CA ARG A 224 -10.69 -7.05 -8.42
C ARG A 224 -10.40 -5.75 -7.67
N VAL A 225 -9.12 -5.46 -7.39
CA VAL A 225 -8.68 -4.19 -6.80
C VAL A 225 -9.07 -3.03 -7.71
N MET A 226 -8.78 -3.12 -9.01
CA MET A 226 -9.14 -2.07 -9.98
C MET A 226 -10.65 -1.86 -10.12
N VAL A 227 -11.45 -2.93 -10.06
CA VAL A 227 -12.92 -2.82 -10.07
C VAL A 227 -13.39 -2.10 -8.81
N THR A 228 -12.85 -2.43 -7.64
CA THR A 228 -13.22 -1.80 -6.38
C THR A 228 -12.87 -0.30 -6.37
N LEU A 229 -11.71 0.09 -6.93
CA LEU A 229 -11.33 1.50 -7.12
C LEU A 229 -12.35 2.24 -8.00
N ARG A 230 -12.77 1.64 -9.13
CA ARG A 230 -13.80 2.25 -10.00
C ARG A 230 -15.15 2.35 -9.30
N SER A 231 -15.53 1.35 -8.52
CA SER A 231 -16.79 1.34 -7.78
C SER A 231 -16.84 2.39 -6.67
N ALA A 232 -15.67 2.83 -6.17
CA ALA A 232 -15.55 3.95 -5.23
C ALA A 232 -15.62 5.33 -5.91
N GLY A 233 -15.83 5.41 -7.25
CA GLY A 233 -15.93 6.68 -7.98
C GLY A 233 -14.64 7.17 -8.61
N LEU A 234 -13.54 6.43 -8.46
CA LEU A 234 -12.27 6.79 -9.08
C LEU A 234 -12.26 6.44 -10.57
N THR A 235 -11.65 7.30 -11.36
CA THR A 235 -11.54 7.22 -12.82
C THR A 235 -10.10 6.99 -13.25
N GLN A 236 -9.87 6.74 -14.55
CA GLN A 236 -8.55 6.50 -15.15
C GLN A 236 -7.77 5.39 -14.40
N VAL A 237 -8.48 4.43 -13.80
CA VAL A 237 -7.89 3.34 -13.02
C VAL A 237 -7.05 2.46 -13.94
N ASN A 238 -5.76 2.43 -13.69
CA ASN A 238 -4.80 1.60 -14.41
C ASN A 238 -3.84 0.91 -13.45
N ARG A 239 -3.07 -0.05 -13.95
CA ARG A 239 -2.04 -0.78 -13.22
C ARG A 239 -0.77 -0.82 -14.04
N HIS A 240 0.31 -0.29 -13.49
CA HIS A 240 1.67 -0.52 -14.00
C HIS A 240 2.32 -1.66 -13.21
N VAL A 241 3.13 -2.50 -13.88
CA VAL A 241 3.84 -3.62 -13.23
C VAL A 241 5.32 -3.54 -13.53
N GLU A 242 6.15 -3.47 -12.49
CA GLU A 242 7.61 -3.49 -12.61
C GLU A 242 8.16 -4.84 -12.11
N ILE A 243 9.06 -5.44 -12.88
CA ILE A 243 9.72 -6.75 -12.64
C ILE A 243 8.71 -7.92 -12.44
N GLY A 244 7.46 -7.77 -12.86
CA GLY A 244 6.44 -8.82 -12.75
C GLY A 244 5.86 -9.05 -11.34
N ILE A 245 6.32 -8.30 -10.34
CA ILE A 245 5.91 -8.45 -8.92
C ILE A 245 5.46 -7.15 -8.27
N PHE A 246 5.96 -6.00 -8.67
CA PHE A 246 5.56 -4.70 -8.12
C PHE A 246 4.43 -4.11 -8.94
N SER A 247 3.28 -3.96 -8.33
CA SER A 247 2.09 -3.35 -8.91
C SER A 247 1.92 -1.93 -8.41
N GLU A 248 1.66 -1.02 -9.30
CA GLU A 248 1.31 0.36 -9.05
C GLU A 248 -0.12 0.58 -9.54
N TYR A 249 -1.08 0.62 -8.62
CA TYR A 249 -2.44 1.00 -8.98
C TYR A 249 -2.54 2.51 -8.96
N GLN A 250 -2.97 3.09 -10.06
CA GLN A 250 -3.09 4.52 -10.24
C GLN A 250 -4.54 4.85 -10.59
N ALA A 251 -5.04 5.95 -10.06
CA ALA A 251 -6.38 6.45 -10.34
C ALA A 251 -6.46 7.97 -10.16
N VAL A 252 -7.56 8.56 -10.61
CA VAL A 252 -7.83 9.99 -10.49
C VAL A 252 -9.25 10.17 -9.98
N LYS A 253 -9.46 11.07 -9.02
CA LYS A 253 -10.81 11.53 -8.66
C LYS A 253 -11.40 12.33 -9.83
N ALA A 254 -12.63 12.02 -10.22
CA ALA A 254 -13.31 12.73 -11.29
C ALA A 254 -13.34 14.24 -11.03
N ASP A 255 -13.02 15.03 -12.07
CA ASP A 255 -13.21 16.48 -12.04
C ASP A 255 -14.46 16.83 -12.85
N PRO A 256 -15.56 17.23 -12.20
CA PRO A 256 -16.78 17.61 -12.90
C PRO A 256 -16.61 18.78 -13.88
N LYS A 257 -15.61 19.64 -13.66
CA LYS A 257 -15.34 20.79 -14.53
C LYS A 257 -14.63 20.38 -15.82
N ALA A 258 -13.74 19.38 -15.75
CA ALA A 258 -13.03 18.88 -16.93
C ALA A 258 -13.98 18.11 -17.88
N ALA A 259 -15.02 17.45 -17.36
CA ALA A 259 -16.02 16.75 -18.18
C ALA A 259 -16.82 17.70 -19.08
N ASN A 260 -17.09 18.94 -18.63
CA ASN A 260 -17.85 19.93 -19.38
C ASN A 260 -17.02 20.66 -20.45
N SER A 261 -15.68 20.65 -20.35
CA SER A 261 -14.81 21.31 -21.34
C SER A 261 -14.53 20.47 -22.58
N SER A 262 -14.82 19.17 -22.54
CA SER A 262 -14.62 18.25 -23.67
C SER A 262 -15.89 18.08 -24.54
N ALA A 263 -16.96 18.74 -24.18
CA ALA A 263 -18.28 18.69 -24.89
C ALA A 263 -18.62 19.95 -25.69
N VAL A 264 -17.63 20.83 -25.95
CA VAL A 264 -17.78 22.03 -26.76
C VAL A 264 -16.97 21.94 -28.04
#